data_cc5a5bbc5052142f876c865026715852
#
_entry.id   cc5a5bbc5052142f876c865026715852
#
_cell.length_a   1.000
_cell.length_b   1.000
_cell.length_c   1.000
_cell.angle_alpha   90.00
_cell.angle_beta   90.00
_cell.angle_gamma   90.00
#
_symmetry.space_group_name_H-M   'P 1'
#
loop_
_entity.id
_entity.type
_entity.pdbx_description
1 polymer ?
#
loop_
_entity_poly.entity_id
_entity_poly.type
_entity_poly.pdbx_seq_one_letter_code
_entity_poly.pdbx_strand_id
1 'polypeptide(L)'
;MRDNSVGIVQTRYFTFAEPPYELVLESGEKLGPVTVAYETYGRLNEDKSNAILILHALSGDAHAAGYHGPGDRRPGWWDIMIGPGKAFDTDKYFVICSNCIGGCMGSTGPSSINPRTGKPYAMDFPILTIADMVRAQKALIDHLGIEKLLAVSGGSMGGMQALEWATAYPEKVSSAIPIATTGHLSAQGISFNEVGRQAIMSDPDWNKGNYYGGSQPRRGLAIARMIGHITYLSDESMRRKFGRKLQDRKELSYDFLTDFQVESYLHHQGDIFTQRFDANSYLYITKAIDYFDLAEKGNGSLVRALSNAEADFLIIAFSSDWLYPPYQNKEIANALRANDLSVSFCVLESSYGHDAFLLEAEHQTHLISHFLKHVYEEHSGGAPVKGGSKDAP
;
A
#
# COMPACT_ATOMS: atom_id res chain seq x y z
N MET A 1 -4.86 2.12 -25.46
CA MET A 1 -5.39 2.32 -24.08
C MET A 1 -6.67 1.50 -23.98
N ARG A 2 -6.98 0.92 -22.82
CA ARG A 2 -8.25 0.19 -22.63
C ARG A 2 -9.38 1.21 -22.51
N ASP A 3 -10.59 0.88 -22.95
CA ASP A 3 -11.75 1.82 -22.97
C ASP A 3 -12.13 2.40 -21.59
N ASN A 4 -11.65 1.79 -20.47
CA ASN A 4 -11.89 2.23 -19.10
C ASN A 4 -10.58 2.64 -18.36
N SER A 5 -9.58 3.14 -19.10
CA SER A 5 -8.35 3.70 -18.53
C SER A 5 -8.52 5.16 -18.15
N VAL A 6 -7.82 5.60 -17.10
CA VAL A 6 -7.71 7.03 -16.76
C VAL A 6 -6.80 7.81 -17.73
N GLY A 7 -6.16 7.13 -18.70
CA GLY A 7 -5.32 7.74 -19.72
C GLY A 7 -3.90 8.07 -19.23
N ILE A 8 -3.35 9.18 -19.75
CA ILE A 8 -2.02 9.66 -19.36
C ILE A 8 -2.14 10.49 -18.10
N VAL A 9 -1.30 10.19 -17.11
CA VAL A 9 -1.24 10.85 -15.80
C VAL A 9 0.15 11.42 -15.57
N GLN A 10 0.25 12.35 -14.62
CA GLN A 10 1.52 12.97 -14.25
C GLN A 10 1.71 12.95 -12.76
N THR A 11 2.87 12.53 -12.31
CA THR A 11 3.30 12.65 -10.92
C THR A 11 3.51 14.12 -10.57
N ARG A 12 2.93 14.54 -9.45
CA ARG A 12 3.05 15.87 -8.85
C ARG A 12 3.82 15.76 -7.55
N TYR A 13 4.32 16.88 -7.08
CA TYR A 13 5.15 16.95 -5.88
C TYR A 13 4.63 18.06 -4.96
N PHE A 14 4.54 17.74 -3.68
CA PHE A 14 4.22 18.67 -2.61
C PHE A 14 5.34 18.67 -1.60
N THR A 15 5.95 19.83 -1.34
CA THR A 15 7.02 20.00 -0.36
C THR A 15 6.53 20.84 0.82
N PHE A 16 6.80 20.37 2.03
CA PHE A 16 6.41 21.00 3.28
C PHE A 16 7.47 20.75 4.36
N ALA A 17 7.18 21.13 5.60
CA ALA A 17 8.07 20.91 6.75
C ALA A 17 9.46 21.52 6.55
N GLU A 18 9.51 22.71 5.94
CA GLU A 18 10.75 23.49 5.80
C GLU A 18 11.26 23.92 7.19
N PRO A 19 12.58 23.90 7.42
CA PRO A 19 13.13 24.44 8.66
C PRO A 19 12.69 25.90 8.90
N PRO A 20 12.32 26.28 10.13
CA PRO A 20 12.41 25.50 11.41
C PRO A 20 11.17 24.66 11.77
N TYR A 21 10.29 24.38 10.80
CA TYR A 21 8.99 23.71 11.02
C TYR A 21 9.00 22.26 10.53
N GLU A 22 10.13 21.56 10.77
CA GLU A 22 10.30 20.19 10.33
C GLU A 22 9.22 19.25 10.92
N LEU A 23 8.88 18.18 10.17
CA LEU A 23 7.98 17.14 10.62
C LEU A 23 8.59 16.41 11.84
N VAL A 24 7.88 16.43 12.96
CA VAL A 24 8.27 15.68 14.17
C VAL A 24 7.75 14.24 14.02
N LEU A 25 8.66 13.30 14.03
CA LEU A 25 8.37 11.86 13.90
C LEU A 25 7.99 11.25 15.27
N GLU A 26 7.41 10.04 15.25
CA GLU A 26 7.10 9.32 16.51
C GLU A 26 8.35 9.02 17.34
N SER A 27 9.51 8.86 16.71
CA SER A 27 10.82 8.74 17.38
C SER A 27 11.25 10.00 18.14
N GLY A 28 10.60 11.15 17.91
CA GLY A 28 11.02 12.48 18.38
C GLY A 28 12.04 13.15 17.46
N GLU A 29 12.57 12.47 16.46
CA GLU A 29 13.46 13.07 15.47
C GLU A 29 12.67 14.00 14.53
N LYS A 30 13.40 14.86 13.81
CA LYS A 30 12.82 15.83 12.90
C LYS A 30 13.28 15.56 11.46
N LEU A 31 12.32 15.58 10.53
CA LEU A 31 12.56 15.43 9.10
C LEU A 31 12.05 16.65 8.35
N GLY A 32 12.91 17.27 7.54
CA GLY A 32 12.52 18.39 6.69
C GLY A 32 13.70 18.91 5.84
N PRO A 33 13.39 19.50 4.67
CA PRO A 33 12.07 19.52 4.04
C PRO A 33 11.56 18.13 3.64
N VAL A 34 10.24 17.96 3.62
CA VAL A 34 9.59 16.72 3.21
C VAL A 34 8.88 16.92 1.88
N THR A 35 9.24 16.15 0.88
CA THR A 35 8.53 16.10 -0.41
C THR A 35 7.70 14.82 -0.48
N VAL A 36 6.44 14.95 -0.91
CA VAL A 36 5.53 13.83 -1.19
C VAL A 36 5.22 13.84 -2.68
N ALA A 37 5.55 12.77 -3.38
CA ALA A 37 5.10 12.51 -4.75
C ALA A 37 3.68 11.97 -4.73
N TYR A 38 2.80 12.45 -5.60
CA TYR A 38 1.41 12.00 -5.66
C TYR A 38 0.84 12.10 -7.06
N GLU A 39 -0.20 11.31 -7.32
CA GLU A 39 -1.01 11.36 -8.52
C GLU A 39 -2.49 11.47 -8.19
N THR A 40 -3.27 12.00 -9.14
CA THR A 40 -4.71 12.17 -8.96
C THR A 40 -5.45 11.71 -10.20
N TYR A 41 -6.63 11.12 -10.00
CA TYR A 41 -7.47 10.55 -11.04
C TYR A 41 -8.91 11.01 -10.85
N GLY A 42 -9.62 11.33 -11.93
CA GLY A 42 -10.97 11.87 -11.87
C GLY A 42 -11.00 13.37 -11.56
N ARG A 43 -12.13 13.85 -11.06
CA ARG A 43 -12.36 15.28 -10.79
C ARG A 43 -12.91 15.49 -9.38
N LEU A 44 -12.27 16.39 -8.64
CA LEU A 44 -12.75 16.86 -7.35
C LEU A 44 -14.01 17.72 -7.58
N ASN A 45 -15.11 17.42 -6.87
CA ASN A 45 -16.34 18.21 -6.91
C ASN A 45 -16.20 19.53 -6.13
N GLU A 46 -17.19 20.42 -6.26
CA GLU A 46 -17.10 21.79 -5.71
C GLU A 46 -17.03 21.81 -4.18
N ASP A 47 -17.77 20.92 -3.51
CA ASP A 47 -17.80 20.77 -2.07
C ASP A 47 -16.72 19.82 -1.53
N LYS A 48 -15.87 19.26 -2.42
CA LYS A 48 -14.75 18.37 -2.12
C LYS A 48 -15.13 17.11 -1.32
N SER A 49 -16.38 16.66 -1.44
CA SER A 49 -16.91 15.53 -0.70
C SER A 49 -16.64 14.15 -1.34
N ASN A 50 -16.08 14.11 -2.57
CA ASN A 50 -15.87 12.88 -3.34
C ASN A 50 -14.41 12.40 -3.38
N ALA A 51 -13.57 12.85 -2.45
CA ALA A 51 -12.13 12.54 -2.46
C ALA A 51 -11.85 11.19 -1.78
N ILE A 52 -11.09 10.32 -2.45
CA ILE A 52 -10.64 9.01 -1.94
C ILE A 52 -9.12 8.98 -1.94
N LEU A 53 -8.50 8.58 -0.83
CA LEU A 53 -7.07 8.38 -0.73
C LEU A 53 -6.72 6.89 -0.83
N ILE A 54 -5.94 6.54 -1.84
CA ILE A 54 -5.40 5.20 -2.05
C ILE A 54 -4.00 5.12 -1.42
N LEU A 55 -3.80 4.08 -0.65
CA LEU A 55 -2.62 3.84 0.17
C LEU A 55 -1.89 2.58 -0.34
N HIS A 56 -0.69 2.78 -0.88
CA HIS A 56 0.05 1.68 -1.50
C HIS A 56 0.70 0.73 -0.50
N ALA A 57 0.94 -0.50 -0.93
CA ALA A 57 1.69 -1.52 -0.19
C ALA A 57 3.22 -1.27 -0.28
N LEU A 58 4.02 -2.08 0.42
CA LEU A 58 5.48 -1.97 0.59
C LEU A 58 6.22 -1.52 -0.69
N SER A 59 5.93 -2.14 -1.82
CA SER A 59 6.65 -1.93 -3.09
C SER A 59 5.85 -1.15 -4.12
N GLY A 60 4.72 -0.54 -3.73
CA GLY A 60 3.95 0.37 -4.55
C GLY A 60 4.54 1.78 -4.56
N ASP A 61 3.85 2.68 -5.25
CA ASP A 61 4.18 4.09 -5.36
C ASP A 61 2.92 4.92 -5.69
N ALA A 62 3.09 6.20 -6.02
CA ALA A 62 1.98 7.08 -6.38
C ALA A 62 1.26 6.67 -7.67
N HIS A 63 1.93 5.94 -8.58
CA HIS A 63 1.38 5.56 -9.88
C HIS A 63 0.42 4.38 -9.77
N ALA A 64 -0.80 4.65 -9.29
CA ALA A 64 -1.80 3.60 -9.06
C ALA A 64 -2.57 3.23 -10.33
N ALA A 65 -2.81 4.14 -11.27
CA ALA A 65 -3.57 3.87 -12.48
C ALA A 65 -3.08 4.70 -13.68
N GLY A 66 -3.47 4.28 -14.89
CA GLY A 66 -3.10 4.97 -16.13
C GLY A 66 -1.65 4.74 -16.54
N TYR A 67 -1.13 5.65 -17.35
CA TYR A 67 0.21 5.57 -17.96
C TYR A 67 0.91 6.92 -17.83
N HIS A 68 2.25 6.96 -17.72
CA HIS A 68 3.01 8.20 -17.79
C HIS A 68 3.30 8.65 -19.23
N GLY A 69 3.27 7.71 -20.17
CA GLY A 69 3.51 8.01 -21.58
C GLY A 69 2.89 6.99 -22.54
N PRO A 70 2.77 7.35 -23.82
CA PRO A 70 2.16 6.45 -24.83
C PRO A 70 2.98 5.19 -25.11
N GLY A 71 4.26 5.17 -24.69
CA GLY A 71 5.16 4.02 -24.84
C GLY A 71 5.17 3.06 -23.65
N ASP A 72 4.45 3.35 -22.58
CA ASP A 72 4.43 2.50 -21.39
C ASP A 72 3.73 1.17 -21.67
N ARG A 73 4.40 0.11 -21.30
CA ARG A 73 3.89 -1.26 -21.51
C ARG A 73 2.90 -1.70 -20.41
N ARG A 74 2.98 -1.08 -19.24
CA ARG A 74 2.17 -1.43 -18.07
C ARG A 74 1.57 -0.18 -17.47
N PRO A 75 0.30 -0.23 -17.07
CA PRO A 75 -0.34 0.85 -16.32
C PRO A 75 0.14 0.83 -14.86
N GLY A 76 -0.38 1.79 -14.08
CA GLY A 76 -0.21 1.84 -12.64
C GLY A 76 -0.59 0.53 -11.94
N TRP A 77 -0.07 0.33 -10.72
CA TRP A 77 -0.11 -0.97 -10.02
C TRP A 77 -1.51 -1.46 -9.65
N TRP A 78 -2.50 -0.56 -9.58
CA TRP A 78 -3.90 -0.90 -9.26
C TRP A 78 -4.89 -0.41 -10.35
N ASP A 79 -4.42 -0.26 -11.57
CA ASP A 79 -5.25 0.18 -12.71
C ASP A 79 -6.52 -0.65 -12.88
N ILE A 80 -6.50 -1.92 -12.48
CA ILE A 80 -7.70 -2.78 -12.52
C ILE A 80 -8.82 -2.29 -11.60
N MET A 81 -8.51 -1.54 -10.55
CA MET A 81 -9.45 -1.07 -9.54
C MET A 81 -9.82 0.42 -9.70
N ILE A 82 -9.00 1.21 -10.42
CA ILE A 82 -9.16 2.67 -10.53
C ILE A 82 -9.42 3.05 -11.99
N GLY A 83 -10.52 3.74 -12.25
CA GLY A 83 -10.88 4.22 -13.58
C GLY A 83 -12.38 4.28 -13.80
N PRO A 84 -12.85 4.74 -14.97
CA PRO A 84 -14.27 4.80 -15.30
C PRO A 84 -14.97 3.45 -15.14
N GLY A 85 -16.01 3.42 -14.31
CA GLY A 85 -16.81 2.21 -14.05
C GLY A 85 -16.11 1.11 -13.25
N LYS A 86 -14.93 1.35 -12.67
CA LYS A 86 -14.22 0.41 -11.79
C LYS A 86 -14.61 0.62 -10.32
N ALA A 87 -13.97 -0.10 -9.40
CA ALA A 87 -14.25 -0.01 -7.97
C ALA A 87 -14.15 1.43 -7.46
N PHE A 88 -13.05 2.10 -7.78
CA PHE A 88 -12.84 3.52 -7.55
C PHE A 88 -13.13 4.28 -8.85
N ASP A 89 -14.43 4.50 -9.10
CA ASP A 89 -14.97 5.04 -10.34
C ASP A 89 -14.59 6.52 -10.50
N THR A 90 -13.67 6.80 -11.41
CA THR A 90 -13.16 8.16 -11.64
C THR A 90 -14.15 9.10 -12.36
N ASP A 91 -15.29 8.60 -12.82
CA ASP A 91 -16.41 9.45 -13.28
C ASP A 91 -17.17 10.06 -12.10
N LYS A 92 -17.03 9.49 -10.89
CA LYS A 92 -17.71 9.91 -9.66
C LYS A 92 -16.76 10.46 -8.61
N TYR A 93 -15.62 9.83 -8.44
CA TYR A 93 -14.69 10.09 -7.34
C TYR A 93 -13.40 10.74 -7.82
N PHE A 94 -12.86 11.59 -6.97
CA PHE A 94 -11.53 12.12 -7.10
C PHE A 94 -10.57 11.24 -6.29
N VAL A 95 -9.80 10.42 -6.99
CA VAL A 95 -8.90 9.45 -6.37
C VAL A 95 -7.49 10.04 -6.29
N ILE A 96 -6.85 9.92 -5.14
CA ILE A 96 -5.50 10.40 -4.85
C ILE A 96 -4.66 9.20 -4.45
N CYS A 97 -3.46 9.07 -4.97
CA CYS A 97 -2.46 8.13 -4.46
C CYS A 97 -1.15 8.87 -4.23
N SER A 98 -0.58 8.75 -3.02
CA SER A 98 0.70 9.35 -2.67
C SER A 98 1.75 8.27 -2.42
N ASN A 99 2.99 8.53 -2.82
CA ASN A 99 4.12 7.70 -2.42
C ASN A 99 4.50 8.01 -0.97
N CYS A 100 4.63 6.99 -0.12
CA CYS A 100 4.98 7.17 1.28
C CYS A 100 6.40 7.76 1.44
N ILE A 101 6.60 8.54 2.49
CA ILE A 101 7.95 8.93 2.93
C ILE A 101 8.74 7.70 3.36
N GLY A 102 10.05 7.72 3.19
CA GLY A 102 10.90 6.53 3.34
C GLY A 102 10.98 5.67 2.07
N GLY A 103 10.09 5.90 1.09
CA GLY A 103 10.13 5.25 -0.22
C GLY A 103 11.17 5.85 -1.17
N CYS A 104 11.26 5.29 -2.39
CA CYS A 104 12.28 5.67 -3.39
C CYS A 104 11.69 6.20 -4.69
N MET A 105 10.37 6.43 -4.75
CA MET A 105 9.66 6.82 -5.97
C MET A 105 9.18 8.28 -5.90
N GLY A 106 10.10 9.21 -5.57
CA GLY A 106 9.87 10.65 -5.63
C GLY A 106 9.51 11.32 -4.30
N SER A 107 9.09 10.59 -3.27
CA SER A 107 8.96 11.14 -1.92
C SER A 107 10.28 11.11 -1.16
N THR A 108 10.41 11.96 -0.13
CA THR A 108 11.61 12.01 0.72
C THR A 108 11.86 10.66 1.38
N GLY A 109 13.05 10.13 1.20
CA GLY A 109 13.51 8.84 1.70
C GLY A 109 15.02 8.77 1.81
N PRO A 110 15.61 7.60 2.09
CA PRO A 110 17.05 7.42 2.28
C PRO A 110 17.92 7.88 1.12
N SER A 111 17.42 7.80 -0.11
CA SER A 111 18.13 8.29 -1.32
C SER A 111 18.06 9.82 -1.52
N SER A 112 17.19 10.51 -0.78
CA SER A 112 17.04 11.96 -0.86
C SER A 112 18.28 12.67 -0.31
N ILE A 113 18.56 13.86 -0.84
CA ILE A 113 19.68 14.68 -0.37
C ILE A 113 19.36 15.27 1.01
N ASN A 114 20.20 14.98 1.98
CA ASN A 114 20.14 15.59 3.30
C ASN A 114 20.63 17.06 3.17
N PRO A 115 19.79 18.04 3.47
CA PRO A 115 20.14 19.46 3.31
C PRO A 115 21.29 19.92 4.23
N ARG A 116 21.55 19.19 5.31
CA ARG A 116 22.65 19.50 6.24
C ARG A 116 24.02 19.07 5.71
N THR A 117 24.07 18.02 4.90
CA THR A 117 25.33 17.41 4.44
C THR A 117 25.58 17.58 2.94
N GLY A 118 24.52 17.85 2.15
CA GLY A 118 24.56 17.86 0.70
C GLY A 118 24.74 16.46 0.06
N LYS A 119 24.60 15.39 0.84
CA LYS A 119 24.73 13.99 0.42
C LYS A 119 23.40 13.25 0.66
N PRO A 120 23.16 12.09 0.02
CA PRO A 120 22.04 11.25 0.38
C PRO A 120 21.99 10.97 1.89
N TYR A 121 20.79 10.90 2.44
CA TYR A 121 20.63 10.54 3.85
C TYR A 121 21.25 9.17 4.17
N ALA A 122 21.10 8.21 3.28
CA ALA A 122 21.51 6.82 3.51
C ALA A 122 20.96 6.31 4.86
N MET A 123 21.85 5.81 5.75
CA MET A 123 21.45 5.33 7.08
C MET A 123 21.31 6.45 8.13
N ASP A 124 21.59 7.69 7.77
CA ASP A 124 21.26 8.86 8.61
C ASP A 124 19.80 9.30 8.41
N PHE A 125 19.04 8.65 7.54
CA PHE A 125 17.60 8.87 7.43
C PHE A 125 16.92 8.41 8.73
N PRO A 126 15.99 9.21 9.30
CA PRO A 126 15.36 8.83 10.56
C PRO A 126 14.45 7.61 10.39
N ILE A 127 14.35 6.79 11.44
CA ILE A 127 13.40 5.67 11.45
C ILE A 127 11.99 6.22 11.43
N LEU A 128 11.19 5.70 10.52
CA LEU A 128 9.78 6.06 10.32
C LEU A 128 8.85 4.98 10.87
N THR A 129 7.63 5.40 11.13
CA THR A 129 6.49 4.52 11.43
C THR A 129 5.36 4.70 10.40
N ILE A 130 4.36 3.84 10.44
CA ILE A 130 3.14 4.00 9.64
C ILE A 130 2.44 5.32 9.99
N ALA A 131 2.44 5.73 11.26
CA ALA A 131 1.87 7.00 11.68
C ALA A 131 2.60 8.21 11.06
N ASP A 132 3.93 8.15 10.90
CA ASP A 132 4.68 9.21 10.24
C ASP A 132 4.34 9.31 8.75
N MET A 133 4.13 8.18 8.07
CA MET A 133 3.66 8.16 6.69
C MET A 133 2.29 8.82 6.57
N VAL A 134 1.36 8.51 7.48
CA VAL A 134 0.01 9.08 7.53
C VAL A 134 0.05 10.57 7.84
N ARG A 135 0.92 11.04 8.74
CA ARG A 135 1.12 12.49 9.00
C ARG A 135 1.55 13.25 7.74
N ALA A 136 2.46 12.68 6.95
CA ALA A 136 2.88 13.28 5.68
C ALA A 136 1.74 13.31 4.65
N GLN A 137 0.93 12.25 4.57
CA GLN A 137 -0.26 12.20 3.72
C GLN A 137 -1.31 13.22 4.17
N LYS A 138 -1.52 13.38 5.48
CA LYS A 138 -2.44 14.37 6.03
C LYS A 138 -2.05 15.79 5.62
N ALA A 139 -0.76 16.13 5.64
CA ALA A 139 -0.28 17.42 5.15
C ALA A 139 -0.58 17.62 3.64
N LEU A 140 -0.47 16.57 2.82
CA LEU A 140 -0.87 16.62 1.42
C LEU A 140 -2.38 16.86 1.25
N ILE A 141 -3.22 16.16 2.01
CA ILE A 141 -4.68 16.29 1.94
C ILE A 141 -5.12 17.71 2.37
N ASP A 142 -4.50 18.26 3.41
CA ASP A 142 -4.72 19.64 3.83
C ASP A 142 -4.28 20.65 2.74
N HIS A 143 -3.14 20.41 2.09
CA HIS A 143 -2.66 21.23 0.96
C HIS A 143 -3.65 21.24 -0.22
N LEU A 144 -4.27 20.10 -0.51
CA LEU A 144 -5.32 20.00 -1.54
C LEU A 144 -6.63 20.68 -1.11
N GLY A 145 -6.71 21.13 0.14
CA GLY A 145 -7.86 21.79 0.73
C GLY A 145 -9.05 20.85 0.91
N ILE A 146 -8.79 19.55 1.12
CA ILE A 146 -9.81 18.54 1.39
C ILE A 146 -9.97 18.43 2.90
N GLU A 147 -11.14 18.79 3.40
CA GLU A 147 -11.43 18.77 4.83
C GLU A 147 -11.72 17.36 5.33
N LYS A 148 -12.47 16.57 4.55
CA LYS A 148 -12.83 15.20 4.89
C LYS A 148 -12.75 14.30 3.67
N LEU A 149 -12.07 13.16 3.79
CA LEU A 149 -12.00 12.12 2.77
C LEU A 149 -13.27 11.27 2.82
N LEU A 150 -13.87 11.00 1.65
CA LEU A 150 -14.95 10.03 1.52
C LEU A 150 -14.48 8.64 1.95
N ALA A 151 -13.27 8.26 1.51
CA ALA A 151 -12.68 6.99 1.89
C ALA A 151 -11.16 7.05 1.94
N VAL A 152 -10.56 6.21 2.79
CA VAL A 152 -9.16 5.79 2.72
C VAL A 152 -9.12 4.28 2.43
N SER A 153 -8.31 3.86 1.47
CA SER A 153 -8.28 2.44 1.07
C SER A 153 -6.88 1.98 0.69
N GLY A 154 -6.54 0.76 1.07
CA GLY A 154 -5.30 0.12 0.66
C GLY A 154 -5.18 -1.32 1.12
N GLY A 155 -4.33 -2.07 0.41
CA GLY A 155 -4.01 -3.45 0.76
C GLY A 155 -2.70 -3.56 1.55
N SER A 156 -2.59 -4.58 2.41
CA SER A 156 -1.35 -4.88 3.14
C SER A 156 -0.90 -3.71 4.02
N MET A 157 0.30 -3.18 3.84
CA MET A 157 0.77 -1.94 4.48
C MET A 157 -0.18 -0.76 4.22
N GLY A 158 -0.83 -0.71 3.05
CA GLY A 158 -1.86 0.29 2.75
C GLY A 158 -3.07 0.18 3.68
N GLY A 159 -3.44 -1.03 4.07
CA GLY A 159 -4.50 -1.26 5.06
C GLY A 159 -4.10 -0.83 6.47
N MET A 160 -2.83 -0.99 6.86
CA MET A 160 -2.29 -0.44 8.12
C MET A 160 -2.41 1.08 8.13
N GLN A 161 -2.05 1.74 7.02
CA GLN A 161 -2.19 3.18 6.87
C GLN A 161 -3.68 3.62 6.93
N ALA A 162 -4.61 2.84 6.34
CA ALA A 162 -6.04 3.14 6.40
C ALA A 162 -6.59 3.07 7.84
N LEU A 163 -6.15 2.09 8.62
CA LEU A 163 -6.48 1.97 10.04
C LEU A 163 -5.88 3.13 10.85
N GLU A 164 -4.65 3.50 10.57
CA GLU A 164 -3.99 4.65 11.21
C GLU A 164 -4.72 5.96 10.88
N TRP A 165 -5.14 6.19 9.63
CA TRP A 165 -5.96 7.34 9.25
C TRP A 165 -7.26 7.43 10.04
N ALA A 166 -8.01 6.33 10.14
CA ALA A 166 -9.29 6.27 10.83
C ALA A 166 -9.17 6.49 12.35
N THR A 167 -8.02 6.19 12.94
CA THR A 167 -7.78 6.35 14.38
C THR A 167 -7.11 7.67 14.76
N ALA A 168 -6.17 8.14 13.92
CA ALA A 168 -5.43 9.38 14.18
C ALA A 168 -6.20 10.64 13.75
N TYR A 169 -7.09 10.53 12.77
CA TYR A 169 -7.87 11.63 12.20
C TYR A 169 -9.33 11.23 11.96
N PRO A 170 -10.07 10.80 12.98
CA PRO A 170 -11.43 10.28 12.84
C PRO A 170 -12.37 11.28 12.16
N GLU A 171 -12.24 12.57 12.48
CA GLU A 171 -13.05 13.65 11.90
C GLU A 171 -12.80 13.87 10.40
N LYS A 172 -11.66 13.39 9.88
CA LYS A 172 -11.23 13.59 8.49
C LYS A 172 -11.55 12.43 7.56
N VAL A 173 -12.16 11.36 8.05
CA VAL A 173 -12.40 10.15 7.27
C VAL A 173 -13.85 9.70 7.44
N SER A 174 -14.62 9.65 6.35
CA SER A 174 -16.00 9.12 6.38
C SER A 174 -16.01 7.59 6.35
N SER A 175 -15.08 6.97 5.62
CA SER A 175 -14.99 5.51 5.58
C SER A 175 -13.58 5.00 5.38
N ALA A 176 -13.30 3.77 5.85
CA ALA A 176 -12.02 3.10 5.69
C ALA A 176 -12.21 1.69 5.10
N ILE A 177 -11.38 1.36 4.09
CA ILE A 177 -11.41 0.08 3.39
C ILE A 177 -10.04 -0.59 3.51
N PRO A 178 -9.69 -1.13 4.69
CA PRO A 178 -8.48 -1.92 4.87
C PRO A 178 -8.64 -3.31 4.23
N ILE A 179 -7.68 -3.71 3.39
CA ILE A 179 -7.73 -4.95 2.60
C ILE A 179 -6.50 -5.80 2.92
N ALA A 180 -6.68 -7.10 3.20
CA ALA A 180 -5.58 -8.06 3.41
C ALA A 180 -4.51 -7.51 4.38
N THR A 181 -4.90 -7.11 5.57
CA THR A 181 -4.05 -6.39 6.52
C THR A 181 -4.18 -6.91 7.95
N THR A 182 -3.58 -6.23 8.91
CA THR A 182 -3.58 -6.61 10.33
C THR A 182 -3.62 -5.38 11.22
N GLY A 183 -4.07 -5.53 12.46
CA GLY A 183 -3.98 -4.50 13.51
C GLY A 183 -2.60 -4.41 14.17
N HIS A 184 -1.77 -5.45 14.03
CA HIS A 184 -0.36 -5.49 14.48
C HIS A 184 0.40 -6.53 13.65
N LEU A 185 1.68 -6.28 13.37
CA LEU A 185 2.46 -7.25 12.61
C LEU A 185 2.77 -8.50 13.44
N SER A 186 2.49 -9.67 12.87
CA SER A 186 2.75 -10.95 13.53
C SER A 186 4.25 -11.25 13.63
N ALA A 187 4.65 -12.12 14.59
CA ALA A 187 6.01 -12.60 14.68
C ALA A 187 6.51 -13.25 13.37
N GLN A 188 5.62 -13.93 12.64
CA GLN A 188 5.94 -14.50 11.32
C GLN A 188 6.26 -13.39 10.30
N GLY A 189 5.47 -12.31 10.24
CA GLY A 189 5.72 -11.17 9.36
C GLY A 189 7.04 -10.49 9.68
N ILE A 190 7.31 -10.22 10.97
CA ILE A 190 8.59 -9.66 11.45
C ILE A 190 9.76 -10.56 11.03
N SER A 191 9.61 -11.89 11.14
CA SER A 191 10.66 -12.84 10.76
C SER A 191 11.00 -12.78 9.27
N PHE A 192 10.00 -12.70 8.39
CA PHE A 192 10.24 -12.53 6.95
C PHE A 192 10.93 -11.21 6.63
N ASN A 193 10.49 -10.11 7.25
CA ASN A 193 11.12 -8.81 7.08
C ASN A 193 12.58 -8.84 7.54
N GLU A 194 12.86 -9.45 8.69
CA GLU A 194 14.22 -9.54 9.22
C GLU A 194 15.15 -10.35 8.29
N VAL A 195 14.70 -11.49 7.77
CA VAL A 195 15.51 -12.26 6.80
C VAL A 195 15.80 -11.44 5.55
N GLY A 196 14.81 -10.68 5.04
CA GLY A 196 15.01 -9.77 3.91
C GLY A 196 16.03 -8.67 4.20
N ARG A 197 15.95 -8.05 5.39
CA ARG A 197 16.92 -7.03 5.83
C ARG A 197 18.33 -7.62 5.97
N GLN A 198 18.47 -8.81 6.58
CA GLN A 198 19.76 -9.48 6.72
C GLN A 198 20.37 -9.83 5.35
N ALA A 199 19.54 -10.24 4.37
CA ALA A 199 20.03 -10.49 3.01
C ALA A 199 20.64 -9.21 2.39
N ILE A 200 19.99 -8.06 2.55
CA ILE A 200 20.49 -6.77 2.07
C ILE A 200 21.76 -6.37 2.81
N MET A 201 21.75 -6.40 4.15
CA MET A 201 22.88 -5.94 4.97
C MET A 201 24.11 -6.84 4.86
N SER A 202 23.94 -8.09 4.46
CA SER A 202 25.03 -9.06 4.20
C SER A 202 25.62 -8.91 2.80
N ASP A 203 24.98 -8.17 1.90
CA ASP A 203 25.52 -7.91 0.57
C ASP A 203 26.73 -6.96 0.67
N PRO A 204 27.93 -7.37 0.17
CA PRO A 204 29.12 -6.50 0.21
C PRO A 204 28.90 -5.11 -0.40
N ASP A 205 28.08 -5.03 -1.44
CA ASP A 205 27.78 -3.77 -2.14
C ASP A 205 26.87 -2.84 -1.33
N TRP A 206 26.23 -3.32 -0.24
CA TRP A 206 25.43 -2.45 0.64
C TRP A 206 26.27 -1.40 1.36
N ASN A 207 27.55 -1.71 1.65
CA ASN A 207 28.52 -0.76 2.21
C ASN A 207 27.96 0.06 3.40
N LYS A 208 27.32 -0.61 4.35
CA LYS A 208 26.65 0.02 5.51
C LYS A 208 25.64 1.11 5.11
N GLY A 209 24.95 0.93 3.98
CA GLY A 209 23.98 1.84 3.42
C GLY A 209 24.56 2.96 2.54
N ASN A 210 25.88 3.10 2.45
CA ASN A 210 26.56 4.15 1.68
C ASN A 210 26.94 3.68 0.27
N TYR A 211 25.97 3.25 -0.53
CA TYR A 211 26.18 2.77 -1.90
C TYR A 211 25.72 3.74 -2.99
N TYR A 212 25.11 4.88 -2.63
CA TYR A 212 24.64 5.86 -3.60
C TYR A 212 25.80 6.45 -4.41
N GLY A 213 25.70 6.37 -5.74
CA GLY A 213 26.79 6.73 -6.65
C GLY A 213 27.81 5.62 -6.94
N GLY A 214 27.61 4.42 -6.37
CA GLY A 214 28.42 3.21 -6.60
C GLY A 214 27.58 2.00 -6.98
N SER A 215 28.09 0.79 -6.64
CA SER A 215 27.39 -0.47 -6.83
C SER A 215 26.24 -0.59 -5.82
N GLN A 216 25.07 -0.95 -6.30
CA GLN A 216 23.90 -1.23 -5.44
C GLN A 216 23.92 -2.68 -4.92
N PRO A 217 23.39 -2.94 -3.73
CA PRO A 217 23.33 -4.30 -3.14
C PRO A 217 22.23 -5.15 -3.82
N ARG A 218 22.41 -5.43 -5.10
CA ARG A 218 21.43 -6.10 -5.95
C ARG A 218 21.13 -7.53 -5.50
N ARG A 219 22.16 -8.25 -5.03
CA ARG A 219 22.00 -9.66 -4.62
C ARG A 219 21.11 -9.73 -3.36
N GLY A 220 21.43 -8.93 -2.36
CA GLY A 220 20.68 -8.87 -1.12
C GLY A 220 19.24 -8.43 -1.35
N LEU A 221 19.03 -7.36 -2.14
CA LEU A 221 17.71 -6.86 -2.46
C LEU A 221 16.89 -7.88 -3.30
N ALA A 222 17.52 -8.59 -4.24
CA ALA A 222 16.86 -9.65 -5.00
C ALA A 222 16.40 -10.79 -4.09
N ILE A 223 17.25 -11.25 -3.14
CA ILE A 223 16.87 -12.29 -2.17
C ILE A 223 15.69 -11.82 -1.30
N ALA A 224 15.74 -10.58 -0.80
CA ALA A 224 14.63 -10.01 -0.03
C ALA A 224 13.32 -10.02 -0.85
N ARG A 225 13.38 -9.72 -2.16
CA ARG A 225 12.22 -9.80 -3.05
C ARG A 225 11.75 -11.23 -3.31
N MET A 226 12.66 -12.19 -3.42
CA MET A 226 12.30 -13.62 -3.54
C MET A 226 11.50 -14.09 -2.32
N ILE A 227 11.95 -13.75 -1.11
CA ILE A 227 11.22 -14.04 0.14
C ILE A 227 9.80 -13.42 0.08
N GLY A 228 9.68 -12.16 -0.33
CA GLY A 228 8.40 -11.51 -0.54
C GLY A 228 7.49 -12.31 -1.48
N HIS A 229 7.99 -12.74 -2.66
CA HIS A 229 7.18 -13.52 -3.59
C HIS A 229 6.77 -14.90 -3.07
N ILE A 230 7.54 -15.52 -2.19
CA ILE A 230 7.13 -16.75 -1.51
C ILE A 230 5.96 -16.46 -0.57
N THR A 231 5.99 -15.34 0.16
CA THR A 231 4.93 -14.99 1.12
C THR A 231 3.66 -14.44 0.45
N TYR A 232 3.78 -13.86 -0.75
CA TYR A 232 2.64 -13.26 -1.48
C TYR A 232 1.78 -14.28 -2.21
N LEU A 233 2.34 -15.41 -2.61
CA LEU A 233 1.61 -16.46 -3.30
C LEU A 233 1.18 -17.58 -2.34
N SER A 234 -0.01 -18.15 -2.55
CA SER A 234 -0.45 -19.34 -1.84
C SER A 234 0.28 -20.59 -2.35
N ASP A 235 0.29 -21.67 -1.55
CA ASP A 235 0.77 -22.99 -2.00
C ASP A 235 0.00 -23.46 -3.26
N GLU A 236 -1.30 -23.26 -3.29
CA GLU A 236 -2.13 -23.62 -4.44
C GLU A 236 -1.73 -22.84 -5.70
N SER A 237 -1.49 -21.53 -5.58
CA SER A 237 -1.01 -20.70 -6.69
C SER A 237 0.36 -21.17 -7.19
N MET A 238 1.30 -21.44 -6.28
CA MET A 238 2.62 -21.96 -6.59
C MET A 238 2.53 -23.32 -7.31
N ARG A 239 1.70 -24.23 -6.79
CA ARG A 239 1.48 -25.56 -7.35
C ARG A 239 0.85 -25.49 -8.75
N ARG A 240 -0.18 -24.67 -8.94
CA ARG A 240 -0.84 -24.50 -10.23
C ARG A 240 0.09 -23.89 -11.28
N LYS A 241 0.87 -22.90 -10.91
CA LYS A 241 1.72 -22.14 -11.81
C LYS A 241 2.99 -22.92 -12.20
N PHE A 242 3.65 -23.50 -11.23
CA PHE A 242 4.98 -24.12 -11.42
C PHE A 242 4.97 -25.64 -11.21
N GLY A 243 4.33 -26.12 -10.15
CA GLY A 243 4.43 -27.52 -9.73
C GLY A 243 5.89 -27.92 -9.53
N ARG A 244 6.31 -29.01 -10.15
CA ARG A 244 7.71 -29.46 -10.24
C ARG A 244 8.25 -29.40 -11.67
N LYS A 245 7.76 -28.49 -12.49
CA LYS A 245 8.17 -28.34 -13.88
C LYS A 245 9.62 -27.87 -13.97
N LEU A 246 10.39 -28.55 -14.83
CA LEU A 246 11.76 -28.16 -15.12
C LEU A 246 11.79 -26.95 -16.07
N GLN A 247 12.83 -26.12 -15.90
CA GLN A 247 13.10 -24.95 -16.74
C GLN A 247 13.99 -25.36 -17.91
N ASP A 248 13.46 -25.28 -19.14
CA ASP A 248 14.17 -25.48 -20.39
C ASP A 248 15.02 -26.78 -20.50
N ARG A 249 14.67 -27.82 -19.71
CA ARG A 249 15.36 -29.12 -19.68
C ARG A 249 14.39 -30.26 -19.39
N LYS A 250 14.86 -31.50 -19.65
CA LYS A 250 14.07 -32.73 -19.43
C LYS A 250 14.51 -33.52 -18.20
N GLU A 251 15.73 -33.29 -17.72
CA GLU A 251 16.36 -34.04 -16.64
C GLU A 251 16.99 -33.06 -15.63
N LEU A 252 17.19 -33.51 -14.40
CA LEU A 252 17.88 -32.76 -13.35
C LEU A 252 19.35 -32.59 -13.71
N SER A 253 19.94 -31.42 -13.36
CA SER A 253 21.33 -31.13 -13.65
C SER A 253 22.31 -31.78 -12.66
N TYR A 254 21.83 -32.10 -11.44
CA TYR A 254 22.64 -32.54 -10.30
C TYR A 254 23.77 -31.58 -9.94
N ASP A 255 23.53 -30.27 -10.17
CA ASP A 255 24.39 -29.17 -9.78
C ASP A 255 23.58 -28.05 -9.12
N PHE A 256 24.20 -26.87 -8.86
CA PHE A 256 23.54 -25.69 -8.29
C PHE A 256 22.97 -24.72 -9.33
N LEU A 257 22.79 -25.16 -10.58
CA LEU A 257 22.11 -24.39 -11.62
C LEU A 257 20.58 -24.45 -11.41
N THR A 258 19.88 -23.54 -12.09
CA THR A 258 18.41 -23.49 -12.05
C THR A 258 17.82 -24.71 -12.76
N ASP A 259 17.16 -25.58 -12.02
CA ASP A 259 16.46 -26.74 -12.55
C ASP A 259 14.95 -26.48 -12.72
N PHE A 260 14.31 -25.84 -11.75
CA PHE A 260 12.87 -25.69 -11.70
C PHE A 260 12.37 -24.30 -12.17
N GLN A 261 11.19 -24.27 -12.78
CA GLN A 261 10.58 -23.02 -13.22
C GLN A 261 10.36 -22.03 -12.08
N VAL A 262 10.06 -22.50 -10.87
CA VAL A 262 9.89 -21.64 -9.70
C VAL A 262 11.19 -20.91 -9.32
N GLU A 263 12.35 -21.55 -9.47
CA GLU A 263 13.65 -20.90 -9.24
C GLU A 263 13.90 -19.77 -10.23
N SER A 264 13.69 -20.06 -11.52
CA SER A 264 13.78 -19.04 -12.59
C SER A 264 12.81 -17.87 -12.35
N TYR A 265 11.58 -18.16 -11.91
CA TYR A 265 10.61 -17.13 -11.55
C TYR A 265 11.11 -16.24 -10.41
N LEU A 266 11.61 -16.81 -9.33
CA LEU A 266 12.11 -16.05 -8.19
C LEU A 266 13.30 -15.17 -8.58
N HIS A 267 14.26 -15.70 -9.34
CA HIS A 267 15.39 -14.93 -9.87
C HIS A 267 14.91 -13.75 -10.71
N HIS A 268 14.01 -13.99 -11.66
CA HIS A 268 13.44 -12.94 -12.50
C HIS A 268 12.73 -11.84 -11.70
N GLN A 269 11.94 -12.20 -10.67
CA GLN A 269 11.26 -11.23 -9.82
C GLN A 269 12.26 -10.42 -8.98
N GLY A 270 13.31 -11.06 -8.49
CA GLY A 270 14.40 -10.37 -7.80
C GLY A 270 15.10 -9.36 -8.71
N ASP A 271 15.51 -9.79 -9.90
CA ASP A 271 16.24 -8.95 -10.86
C ASP A 271 15.43 -7.71 -11.29
N ILE A 272 14.15 -7.88 -11.62
CA ILE A 272 13.28 -6.75 -11.99
C ILE A 272 13.15 -5.76 -10.81
N PHE A 273 13.01 -6.27 -9.60
CA PHE A 273 12.83 -5.42 -8.42
C PHE A 273 14.05 -4.54 -8.16
N THR A 274 15.26 -5.07 -8.33
CA THR A 274 16.50 -4.30 -8.15
C THR A 274 16.70 -3.16 -9.14
N GLN A 275 15.95 -3.15 -10.24
CA GLN A 275 15.99 -2.08 -11.24
C GLN A 275 15.16 -0.86 -10.86
N ARG A 276 14.19 -1.02 -9.95
CA ARG A 276 13.22 0.03 -9.62
C ARG A 276 13.11 0.36 -8.13
N PHE A 277 13.71 -0.42 -7.25
CA PHE A 277 13.56 -0.23 -5.81
C PHE A 277 14.89 -0.02 -5.13
N ASP A 278 14.92 0.81 -4.09
CA ASP A 278 16.09 1.15 -3.31
C ASP A 278 16.22 0.24 -2.09
N ALA A 279 17.41 -0.29 -1.84
CA ALA A 279 17.63 -1.24 -0.75
C ALA A 279 17.49 -0.61 0.64
N ASN A 280 17.95 0.62 0.83
CA ASN A 280 17.76 1.32 2.11
C ASN A 280 16.26 1.62 2.33
N SER A 281 15.52 2.05 1.31
CA SER A 281 14.08 2.23 1.41
C SER A 281 13.36 0.93 1.81
N TYR A 282 13.82 -0.23 1.31
CA TYR A 282 13.29 -1.53 1.76
C TYR A 282 13.52 -1.76 3.25
N LEU A 283 14.72 -1.43 3.76
CA LEU A 283 15.04 -1.56 5.19
C LEU A 283 14.12 -0.69 6.04
N TYR A 284 13.95 0.59 5.68
CA TYR A 284 13.14 1.55 6.42
C TYR A 284 11.65 1.23 6.39
N ILE A 285 11.10 0.88 5.22
CA ILE A 285 9.68 0.56 5.10
C ILE A 285 9.35 -0.74 5.85
N THR A 286 10.18 -1.79 5.72
CA THR A 286 9.95 -3.03 6.48
C THR A 286 10.08 -2.81 7.99
N LYS A 287 10.93 -1.88 8.42
CA LYS A 287 11.03 -1.51 9.84
C LYS A 287 9.80 -0.76 10.31
N ALA A 288 9.25 0.14 9.50
CA ALA A 288 8.00 0.83 9.81
C ALA A 288 6.81 -0.16 9.92
N ILE A 289 6.79 -1.18 9.07
CA ILE A 289 5.80 -2.27 9.14
C ILE A 289 5.97 -3.09 10.43
N ASP A 290 7.22 -3.42 10.83
CA ASP A 290 7.49 -4.16 12.07
C ASP A 290 7.00 -3.43 13.32
N TYR A 291 7.08 -2.09 13.32
CA TYR A 291 6.65 -1.26 14.45
C TYR A 291 5.13 -1.01 14.48
N PHE A 292 4.40 -1.47 13.46
CA PHE A 292 2.96 -1.26 13.45
C PHE A 292 2.26 -2.18 14.45
N ASP A 293 1.75 -1.57 15.51
CA ASP A 293 0.91 -2.20 16.54
C ASP A 293 -0.13 -1.17 17.05
N LEU A 294 -1.35 -1.26 16.54
CA LEU A 294 -2.43 -0.40 17.02
C LEU A 294 -2.81 -0.69 18.46
N ALA A 295 -2.71 -1.94 18.91
CA ALA A 295 -3.09 -2.29 20.28
C ALA A 295 -2.19 -1.61 21.32
N GLU A 296 -0.93 -1.33 20.99
CA GLU A 296 -0.02 -0.58 21.86
C GLU A 296 -0.58 0.81 22.19
N LYS A 297 -1.15 1.51 21.19
CA LYS A 297 -1.82 2.82 21.37
C LYS A 297 -3.03 2.74 22.32
N GLY A 298 -3.65 1.56 22.44
CA GLY A 298 -4.75 1.26 23.35
C GLY A 298 -4.31 0.55 24.64
N ASN A 299 -3.04 0.70 25.08
CA ASN A 299 -2.49 -0.01 26.24
C ASN A 299 -2.70 -1.54 26.16
N GLY A 300 -2.35 -2.13 25.04
CA GLY A 300 -2.47 -3.56 24.75
C GLY A 300 -3.88 -4.02 24.33
N SER A 301 -4.78 -3.10 24.00
CA SER A 301 -6.14 -3.43 23.58
C SER A 301 -6.49 -2.78 22.24
N LEU A 302 -6.71 -3.60 21.21
CA LEU A 302 -7.17 -3.12 19.90
C LEU A 302 -8.54 -2.44 19.98
N VAL A 303 -9.44 -2.91 20.86
CA VAL A 303 -10.74 -2.26 21.11
C VAL A 303 -10.54 -0.81 21.59
N ARG A 304 -9.66 -0.59 22.56
CA ARG A 304 -9.37 0.77 23.05
C ARG A 304 -8.67 1.63 22.01
N ALA A 305 -7.77 1.06 21.23
CA ALA A 305 -7.08 1.79 20.17
C ALA A 305 -8.04 2.31 19.10
N LEU A 306 -9.10 1.55 18.81
CA LEU A 306 -10.11 1.88 17.79
C LEU A 306 -11.32 2.64 18.35
N SER A 307 -11.34 2.98 19.65
CA SER A 307 -12.51 3.59 20.31
C SER A 307 -12.83 5.00 19.83
N ASN A 308 -11.86 5.71 19.24
CA ASN A 308 -12.06 7.06 18.71
C ASN A 308 -12.38 7.09 17.23
N ALA A 309 -12.41 5.93 16.54
CA ALA A 309 -12.76 5.90 15.13
C ALA A 309 -14.24 6.24 14.95
N GLU A 310 -14.54 7.01 13.89
CA GLU A 310 -15.90 7.45 13.53
C GLU A 310 -16.33 6.96 12.15
N ALA A 311 -15.41 6.39 11.41
CA ALA A 311 -15.61 5.96 10.02
C ALA A 311 -16.48 4.71 9.91
N ASP A 312 -17.16 4.54 8.76
CA ASP A 312 -17.69 3.25 8.32
C ASP A 312 -16.57 2.35 7.81
N PHE A 313 -16.64 1.06 8.09
CA PHE A 313 -15.58 0.13 7.70
C PHE A 313 -16.06 -0.95 6.73
N LEU A 314 -15.29 -1.16 5.65
CA LEU A 314 -15.34 -2.36 4.83
C LEU A 314 -13.99 -3.07 4.92
N ILE A 315 -13.94 -4.21 5.60
CA ILE A 315 -12.73 -5.01 5.76
C ILE A 315 -12.81 -6.20 4.81
N ILE A 316 -11.79 -6.35 3.95
CA ILE A 316 -11.70 -7.44 2.97
C ILE A 316 -10.48 -8.31 3.28
N ALA A 317 -10.69 -9.61 3.42
CA ALA A 317 -9.66 -10.62 3.56
C ALA A 317 -9.77 -11.67 2.45
N PHE A 318 -8.73 -12.47 2.23
CA PHE A 318 -8.71 -13.54 1.22
C PHE A 318 -8.42 -14.89 1.88
N SER A 319 -9.17 -15.92 1.48
CA SER A 319 -9.15 -17.23 2.15
C SER A 319 -7.78 -17.91 2.12
N SER A 320 -6.97 -17.68 1.09
CA SER A 320 -5.63 -18.27 0.93
C SER A 320 -4.47 -17.36 1.34
N ASP A 321 -4.75 -16.18 1.88
CA ASP A 321 -3.70 -15.30 2.40
C ASP A 321 -3.12 -15.87 3.69
N TRP A 322 -1.84 -16.22 3.64
CA TRP A 322 -1.13 -16.77 4.79
C TRP A 322 -0.10 -15.82 5.39
N LEU A 323 0.13 -14.66 4.73
CA LEU A 323 0.90 -13.54 5.28
C LEU A 323 0.06 -12.70 6.25
N TYR A 324 -1.16 -12.34 5.84
CA TYR A 324 -2.19 -11.71 6.69
C TYR A 324 -3.48 -12.54 6.68
N PRO A 325 -3.49 -13.66 7.40
CA PRO A 325 -4.61 -14.60 7.37
C PRO A 325 -5.94 -13.94 7.80
N PRO A 326 -7.09 -14.44 7.32
CA PRO A 326 -8.40 -13.86 7.60
C PRO A 326 -8.71 -13.62 9.08
N TYR A 327 -8.11 -14.41 10.00
CA TYR A 327 -8.35 -14.22 11.44
C TYR A 327 -7.83 -12.86 11.93
N GLN A 328 -6.72 -12.33 11.39
CA GLN A 328 -6.18 -11.03 11.77
C GLN A 328 -7.12 -9.89 11.33
N ASN A 329 -7.69 -9.99 10.15
CA ASN A 329 -8.71 -9.05 9.67
C ASN A 329 -10.00 -9.14 10.49
N LYS A 330 -10.37 -10.34 10.94
CA LYS A 330 -11.52 -10.58 11.83
C LYS A 330 -11.30 -9.98 13.22
N GLU A 331 -10.09 -9.98 13.74
CA GLU A 331 -9.73 -9.31 14.99
C GLU A 331 -10.02 -7.80 14.92
N ILE A 332 -9.65 -7.14 13.81
CA ILE A 332 -9.97 -5.74 13.56
C ILE A 332 -11.48 -5.53 13.53
N ALA A 333 -12.21 -6.34 12.75
CA ALA A 333 -13.65 -6.23 12.63
C ALA A 333 -14.36 -6.42 13.99
N ASN A 334 -13.90 -7.35 14.81
CA ASN A 334 -14.45 -7.58 16.14
C ASN A 334 -14.18 -6.42 17.09
N ALA A 335 -12.98 -5.82 17.02
CA ALA A 335 -12.62 -4.68 17.86
C ALA A 335 -13.43 -3.43 17.50
N LEU A 336 -13.69 -3.19 16.21
CA LEU A 336 -14.54 -2.09 15.74
C LEU A 336 -16.00 -2.30 16.17
N ARG A 337 -16.55 -3.52 16.02
CA ARG A 337 -17.91 -3.86 16.47
C ARG A 337 -18.08 -3.72 17.98
N ALA A 338 -17.04 -4.00 18.76
CA ALA A 338 -17.07 -3.78 20.21
C ALA A 338 -17.17 -2.31 20.62
N ASN A 339 -16.91 -1.38 19.68
CA ASN A 339 -17.12 0.06 19.81
C ASN A 339 -18.40 0.53 19.10
N ASP A 340 -19.33 -0.37 18.78
CA ASP A 340 -20.60 -0.08 18.10
C ASP A 340 -20.44 0.62 16.73
N LEU A 341 -19.29 0.44 16.06
CA LEU A 341 -19.04 1.02 14.74
C LEU A 341 -19.68 0.21 13.61
N SER A 342 -20.00 0.89 12.51
CA SER A 342 -20.50 0.27 11.27
C SER A 342 -19.37 -0.51 10.59
N VAL A 343 -19.50 -1.84 10.53
CA VAL A 343 -18.45 -2.74 10.01
C VAL A 343 -19.03 -3.82 9.11
N SER A 344 -18.66 -3.79 7.84
CA SER A 344 -18.78 -4.90 6.90
C SER A 344 -17.46 -5.67 6.85
N PHE A 345 -17.51 -6.99 7.09
CA PHE A 345 -16.33 -7.85 7.00
C PHE A 345 -16.59 -8.99 6.02
N CYS A 346 -15.75 -9.10 4.99
CA CYS A 346 -15.86 -10.09 3.94
C CYS A 346 -14.56 -10.90 3.80
N VAL A 347 -14.70 -12.23 3.69
CA VAL A 347 -13.60 -13.11 3.30
C VAL A 347 -13.90 -13.59 1.88
N LEU A 348 -13.09 -13.15 0.92
CA LEU A 348 -13.20 -13.56 -0.47
C LEU A 348 -12.44 -14.88 -0.71
N GLU A 349 -13.10 -15.83 -1.35
CA GLU A 349 -12.44 -17.05 -1.79
C GLU A 349 -11.49 -16.74 -2.94
N SER A 350 -10.21 -17.04 -2.73
CA SER A 350 -9.17 -16.83 -3.74
C SER A 350 -8.03 -17.82 -3.53
N SER A 351 -7.40 -18.23 -4.61
CA SER A 351 -6.19 -19.06 -4.57
C SER A 351 -4.90 -18.27 -4.75
N TYR A 352 -4.95 -16.93 -4.91
CA TYR A 352 -3.78 -16.12 -5.22
C TYR A 352 -2.90 -15.76 -4.01
N GLY A 353 -3.32 -16.11 -2.79
CA GLY A 353 -2.60 -15.73 -1.58
C GLY A 353 -2.77 -14.26 -1.25
N HIS A 354 -1.73 -13.65 -0.74
CA HIS A 354 -1.72 -12.23 -0.40
C HIS A 354 -1.87 -11.30 -1.62
N ASP A 355 -1.31 -11.68 -2.78
CA ASP A 355 -1.46 -10.91 -4.03
C ASP A 355 -2.91 -10.83 -4.53
N ALA A 356 -3.86 -11.54 -3.92
CA ALA A 356 -5.27 -11.51 -4.27
C ALA A 356 -5.85 -10.08 -4.29
N PHE A 357 -5.44 -9.17 -3.39
CA PHE A 357 -5.92 -7.79 -3.40
C PHE A 357 -5.52 -7.01 -4.67
N LEU A 358 -4.49 -7.47 -5.40
CA LEU A 358 -4.06 -6.90 -6.68
C LEU A 358 -4.70 -7.60 -7.88
N LEU A 359 -5.27 -8.81 -7.71
CA LEU A 359 -5.67 -9.68 -8.81
C LEU A 359 -7.18 -9.96 -8.85
N GLU A 360 -7.84 -10.07 -7.69
CA GLU A 360 -9.28 -10.36 -7.56
C GLU A 360 -10.14 -9.11 -7.77
N ALA A 361 -10.15 -8.56 -8.99
CA ALA A 361 -10.82 -7.31 -9.26
C ALA A 361 -12.35 -7.39 -9.19
N GLU A 362 -12.96 -8.46 -9.69
CA GLU A 362 -14.42 -8.56 -9.85
C GLU A 362 -15.16 -8.49 -8.52
N HIS A 363 -14.84 -9.39 -7.60
CA HIS A 363 -15.49 -9.44 -6.28
C HIS A 363 -15.20 -8.19 -5.44
N GLN A 364 -13.95 -7.70 -5.47
CA GLN A 364 -13.60 -6.46 -4.80
C GLN A 364 -14.37 -5.26 -5.36
N THR A 365 -14.47 -5.15 -6.70
CA THR A 365 -15.21 -4.05 -7.36
C THR A 365 -16.66 -4.04 -6.90
N HIS A 366 -17.31 -5.20 -6.86
CA HIS A 366 -18.69 -5.29 -6.39
C HIS A 366 -18.85 -4.77 -4.95
N LEU A 367 -18.04 -5.25 -4.02
CA LEU A 367 -18.10 -4.84 -2.61
C LEU A 367 -17.79 -3.35 -2.43
N ILE A 368 -16.68 -2.90 -3.00
CA ILE A 368 -16.20 -1.53 -2.82
C ILE A 368 -17.14 -0.52 -3.47
N SER A 369 -17.64 -0.79 -4.68
CA SER A 369 -18.56 0.13 -5.38
C SER A 369 -19.87 0.31 -4.62
N HIS A 370 -20.44 -0.79 -4.06
CA HIS A 370 -21.66 -0.70 -3.26
C HIS A 370 -21.44 0.03 -1.95
N PHE A 371 -20.34 -0.27 -1.27
CA PHE A 371 -19.98 0.40 -0.03
C PHE A 371 -19.76 1.90 -0.23
N LEU A 372 -18.94 2.29 -1.21
CA LEU A 372 -18.66 3.70 -1.50
C LEU A 372 -19.93 4.46 -1.92
N LYS A 373 -20.82 3.83 -2.68
CA LYS A 373 -22.10 4.42 -3.04
C LYS A 373 -22.94 4.73 -1.80
N HIS A 374 -23.06 3.78 -0.89
CA HIS A 374 -23.81 3.96 0.36
C HIS A 374 -23.22 5.09 1.21
N VAL A 375 -21.91 5.08 1.46
CA VAL A 375 -21.21 6.12 2.22
C VAL A 375 -21.38 7.50 1.55
N TYR A 376 -21.27 7.57 0.23
CA TYR A 376 -21.42 8.83 -0.50
C TYR A 376 -22.86 9.40 -0.38
N GLU A 377 -23.88 8.55 -0.48
CA GLU A 377 -25.30 8.95 -0.32
C GLU A 377 -25.60 9.43 1.11
N GLU A 378 -25.01 8.82 2.13
CA GLU A 378 -25.21 9.21 3.54
C GLU A 378 -24.49 10.52 3.90
N HIS A 379 -23.25 10.69 3.47
CA HIS A 379 -22.40 11.81 3.89
C HIS A 379 -22.47 13.04 2.97
N SER A 380 -22.93 12.90 1.71
CA SER A 380 -23.03 14.05 0.77
C SER A 380 -24.35 14.78 0.83
N GLY A 381 -25.33 14.37 1.64
CA GLY A 381 -26.67 14.96 1.66
C GLY A 381 -27.40 14.86 0.32
N GLY A 382 -26.92 14.03 -0.60
CA GLY A 382 -27.49 13.85 -1.93
C GLY A 382 -28.85 13.16 -1.85
N ALA A 383 -29.88 13.79 -2.38
CA ALA A 383 -31.16 13.15 -2.58
C ALA A 383 -30.95 11.84 -3.38
N PRO A 384 -31.64 10.74 -3.02
CA PRO A 384 -31.46 9.47 -3.69
C PRO A 384 -31.66 9.64 -5.19
N VAL A 385 -30.70 9.20 -5.99
CA VAL A 385 -30.84 9.11 -7.44
C VAL A 385 -32.03 8.20 -7.70
N LYS A 386 -33.18 8.80 -8.04
CA LYS A 386 -34.39 8.06 -8.42
C LYS A 386 -34.01 7.16 -9.59
N GLY A 387 -33.88 5.87 -9.31
CA GLY A 387 -33.76 4.85 -10.33
C GLY A 387 -34.94 5.03 -11.31
N GLY A 388 -34.61 5.26 -12.58
CA GLY A 388 -35.61 5.39 -13.61
C GLY A 388 -36.50 4.16 -13.64
N SER A 389 -37.78 4.32 -13.32
CA SER A 389 -38.78 3.30 -13.56
C SER A 389 -38.83 3.08 -15.08
N LYS A 390 -38.39 1.92 -15.52
CA LYS A 390 -38.79 1.41 -16.83
C LYS A 390 -40.23 0.97 -16.71
N ASP A 391 -41.16 1.89 -16.96
CA ASP A 391 -42.49 1.52 -17.36
C ASP A 391 -42.39 0.82 -18.71
N ALA A 392 -42.77 -0.43 -18.74
CA ALA A 392 -43.10 -1.15 -19.94
C ALA A 392 -44.62 -1.42 -19.96
N PRO A 393 -45.32 -1.16 -21.09
CA PRO A 393 -46.65 -1.73 -21.28
C PRO A 393 -46.59 -3.23 -21.57
#